data_c6941387ea495b60e96ca704ca65d898
#
_entry.id   c6941387ea495b60e96ca704ca65d898
#
_cell.length_a   1.000
_cell.length_b   1.000
_cell.length_c   1.000
_cell.angle_alpha   90.00
_cell.angle_beta   90.00
_cell.angle_gamma   90.00
#
_symmetry.space_group_name_H-M   'P 1'
#
loop_
_entity.id
_entity.type
_entity.pdbx_description
1 polymer ?
#
loop_
_entity_poly.entity_id
_entity_poly.type
_entity_poly.pdbx_seq_one_letter_code
_entity_poly.pdbx_strand_id
1 'polypeptide(L)'
;MRTWAVVSLLAVALLTGCSTLIGGTASWPGAKLEKVVLKADDFPPGVDYARIIEQPSQPDNAGGPSSMLSKPEGCSNGLTDVIAATAERGPGSATKYSVAYDGARLVMSVLSWKLDLDRLAATASRCEHFDAYFDPTSEGIPITTTKLVPSRPGQLVYQQTMRLHDQQDSVFMSFENIDRMAVFGIAFPTKQLGATQVGAPKATLPQTFLDVVTEQADRMLAS
;
A
#
# COMPACT_ATOMS: atom_id res chain seq x y z
N MET A 1 -65.37 -18.67 -31.31
CA MET A 1 -64.87 -17.59 -30.42
C MET A 1 -64.48 -18.07 -29.00
N ARG A 2 -64.57 -19.31 -28.65
CA ARG A 2 -64.27 -19.83 -27.28
C ARG A 2 -62.81 -20.34 -27.09
N THR A 3 -62.10 -20.62 -28.16
CA THR A 3 -60.74 -21.14 -28.10
C THR A 3 -59.63 -20.11 -27.97
N TRP A 4 -59.86 -18.87 -28.29
CA TRP A 4 -58.87 -17.81 -28.20
C TRP A 4 -58.71 -17.22 -26.77
N ALA A 5 -59.71 -17.33 -25.92
CA ALA A 5 -59.68 -16.85 -24.56
C ALA A 5 -58.77 -17.74 -23.66
N VAL A 6 -58.69 -19.05 -23.95
CA VAL A 6 -57.88 -19.98 -23.16
C VAL A 6 -56.39 -19.85 -23.46
N VAL A 7 -56.01 -19.51 -24.67
CA VAL A 7 -54.60 -19.32 -25.04
C VAL A 7 -54.04 -18.06 -24.42
N SER A 8 -54.83 -17.00 -24.29
CA SER A 8 -54.40 -15.74 -23.68
C SER A 8 -54.20 -15.87 -22.15
N LEU A 9 -54.88 -16.74 -21.44
CA LEU A 9 -54.70 -16.94 -20.02
C LEU A 9 -53.43 -17.76 -19.69
N LEU A 10 -53.02 -18.69 -20.58
CA LEU A 10 -51.80 -19.48 -20.39
C LEU A 10 -50.54 -18.65 -20.60
N ALA A 11 -50.56 -17.59 -21.43
CA ALA A 11 -49.38 -16.76 -21.71
C ALA A 11 -49.02 -15.83 -20.57
N VAL A 12 -49.96 -15.49 -19.67
CA VAL A 12 -49.74 -14.58 -18.53
C VAL A 12 -49.11 -15.35 -17.33
N ALA A 13 -49.33 -16.64 -17.24
CA ALA A 13 -48.81 -17.46 -16.12
C ALA A 13 -47.31 -17.80 -16.22
N LEU A 14 -46.68 -17.58 -17.39
CA LEU A 14 -45.26 -17.88 -17.59
C LEU A 14 -44.30 -16.70 -17.27
N LEU A 15 -44.85 -15.53 -16.87
CA LEU A 15 -44.06 -14.33 -16.55
C LEU A 15 -43.82 -14.13 -15.05
N THR A 16 -44.25 -15.06 -14.18
CA THR A 16 -43.83 -15.06 -12.78
C THR A 16 -42.43 -15.66 -12.65
N GLY A 17 -41.45 -14.96 -13.24
CA GLY A 17 -40.05 -15.21 -12.99
C GLY A 17 -39.79 -15.03 -11.49
N CYS A 18 -39.26 -16.07 -10.82
CA CYS A 18 -38.79 -15.99 -9.43
C CYS A 18 -37.78 -14.85 -9.30
N SER A 19 -38.22 -13.68 -8.88
CA SER A 19 -37.30 -12.67 -8.36
C SER A 19 -36.89 -13.12 -6.97
N THR A 20 -35.80 -13.89 -6.89
CA THR A 20 -35.09 -14.07 -5.62
C THR A 20 -34.52 -12.70 -5.23
N LEU A 21 -35.20 -12.04 -4.28
CA LEU A 21 -34.62 -10.89 -3.59
C LEU A 21 -33.41 -11.41 -2.82
N ILE A 22 -32.21 -11.26 -3.39
CA ILE A 22 -30.97 -11.44 -2.67
C ILE A 22 -30.88 -10.23 -1.73
N GLY A 23 -31.37 -10.44 -0.50
CA GLY A 23 -31.23 -9.47 0.59
C GLY A 23 -29.79 -9.41 1.07
N GLY A 24 -28.91 -8.79 0.28
CA GLY A 24 -27.54 -8.51 0.64
C GLY A 24 -27.20 -7.10 0.21
N THR A 25 -26.52 -6.35 1.06
CA THR A 25 -25.89 -5.10 0.64
C THR A 25 -24.76 -5.46 -0.31
N ALA A 26 -24.83 -5.07 -1.57
CA ALA A 26 -23.75 -5.25 -2.52
C ALA A 26 -22.52 -4.50 -1.98
N SER A 27 -21.59 -5.26 -1.39
CA SER A 27 -20.33 -4.72 -0.87
C SER A 27 -19.26 -5.05 -1.89
N TRP A 28 -18.83 -4.04 -2.67
CA TRP A 28 -17.64 -4.18 -3.49
C TRP A 28 -16.38 -4.25 -2.59
N PRO A 29 -15.29 -4.93 -2.99
CA PRO A 29 -14.10 -5.11 -2.14
C PRO A 29 -13.55 -3.82 -1.55
N GLY A 30 -13.54 -2.73 -2.31
CA GLY A 30 -13.13 -1.41 -1.85
C GLY A 30 -13.95 -0.81 -0.71
N ALA A 31 -15.24 -1.19 -0.58
CA ALA A 31 -16.09 -0.67 0.49
C ALA A 31 -15.62 -1.11 1.89
N LYS A 32 -14.98 -2.28 2.01
CA LYS A 32 -14.34 -2.73 3.25
C LYS A 32 -13.10 -1.90 3.54
N LEU A 33 -12.24 -1.70 2.54
CA LEU A 33 -10.99 -0.95 2.69
C LEU A 33 -11.26 0.50 3.07
N GLU A 34 -12.31 1.12 2.50
CA GLU A 34 -12.72 2.50 2.83
C GLU A 34 -13.15 2.70 4.29
N LYS A 35 -13.59 1.63 4.96
CA LYS A 35 -13.97 1.68 6.39
C LYS A 35 -12.76 1.61 7.32
N VAL A 36 -11.72 0.92 6.90
CA VAL A 36 -10.54 0.62 7.73
C VAL A 36 -9.36 1.52 7.48
N VAL A 37 -9.37 2.30 6.38
CA VAL A 37 -8.28 3.22 6.08
C VAL A 37 -8.34 4.45 6.99
N LEU A 38 -7.18 4.92 7.46
CA LEU A 38 -7.07 6.19 8.17
C LEU A 38 -7.44 7.36 7.25
N LYS A 39 -8.06 8.38 7.83
CA LYS A 39 -8.56 9.58 7.15
C LYS A 39 -7.84 10.82 7.67
N ALA A 40 -8.05 11.95 7.03
CA ALA A 40 -7.45 13.21 7.44
C ALA A 40 -7.71 13.57 8.91
N ASP A 41 -8.92 13.27 9.41
CA ASP A 41 -9.35 13.57 10.78
C ASP A 41 -8.66 12.67 11.84
N ASP A 42 -8.01 11.59 11.41
CA ASP A 42 -7.24 10.71 12.31
C ASP A 42 -5.83 11.27 12.59
N PHE A 43 -5.43 12.35 11.90
CA PHE A 43 -4.12 12.97 12.05
C PHE A 43 -4.20 14.33 12.76
N PRO A 44 -3.12 14.82 13.38
CA PRO A 44 -3.09 16.15 13.98
C PRO A 44 -3.43 17.26 12.97
N PRO A 45 -4.01 18.38 13.43
CA PRO A 45 -4.28 19.53 12.56
C PRO A 45 -3.02 20.03 11.84
N GLY A 46 -3.15 20.32 10.55
CA GLY A 46 -2.06 20.83 9.71
C GLY A 46 -1.23 19.75 9.01
N VAL A 47 -1.59 18.47 9.18
CA VAL A 47 -1.00 17.38 8.40
C VAL A 47 -1.54 17.43 6.97
N ASP A 48 -0.64 17.32 5.99
CA ASP A 48 -1.01 17.21 4.58
C ASP A 48 -1.38 15.75 4.27
N TYR A 49 -2.68 15.50 4.17
CA TYR A 49 -3.25 14.18 3.85
C TYR A 49 -3.83 14.18 2.45
N ALA A 50 -3.53 13.16 1.66
CA ALA A 50 -4.10 12.97 0.34
C ALA A 50 -4.43 11.50 0.07
N ARG A 51 -5.64 11.25 -0.46
CA ARG A 51 -6.00 9.94 -1.03
C ARG A 51 -5.32 9.78 -2.38
N ILE A 52 -4.69 8.62 -2.59
CA ILE A 52 -4.12 8.25 -3.87
C ILE A 52 -5.16 7.42 -4.61
N ILE A 53 -5.77 8.04 -5.64
CA ILE A 53 -6.79 7.39 -6.49
C ILE A 53 -6.08 6.85 -7.73
N GLU A 54 -6.04 5.53 -7.86
CA GLU A 54 -5.54 4.89 -9.08
C GLU A 54 -6.57 5.04 -10.20
N GLN A 55 -6.16 5.62 -11.31
CA GLN A 55 -7.03 5.71 -12.49
C GLN A 55 -6.93 4.39 -13.28
N PRO A 56 -8.07 3.80 -13.68
CA PRO A 56 -8.06 2.66 -14.59
C PRO A 56 -7.29 3.02 -15.86
N SER A 57 -6.35 2.21 -16.27
CA SER A 57 -5.46 2.38 -17.45
C SER A 57 -4.24 3.30 -17.31
N GLN A 58 -4.01 3.93 -16.21
CA GLN A 58 -2.67 4.44 -15.94
C GLN A 58 -1.85 3.31 -15.32
N PRO A 59 -0.66 2.97 -15.87
CA PRO A 59 0.25 2.06 -15.17
C PRO A 59 0.50 2.66 -13.80
N ASP A 60 0.33 1.84 -12.76
CA ASP A 60 0.55 2.23 -11.37
C ASP A 60 1.88 2.98 -11.30
N ASN A 61 1.84 4.32 -11.17
CA ASN A 61 3.01 5.08 -10.75
C ASN A 61 3.42 4.72 -9.30
N ALA A 62 2.76 3.74 -8.69
CA ALA A 62 3.23 2.98 -7.55
C ALA A 62 4.35 1.98 -7.91
N GLY A 63 4.61 1.77 -9.19
CA GLY A 63 5.92 1.34 -9.62
C GLY A 63 6.88 2.40 -9.13
N GLY A 64 7.73 2.04 -8.17
CA GLY A 64 8.83 2.87 -7.73
C GLY A 64 9.61 3.46 -8.93
N PRO A 65 10.63 4.26 -8.69
CA PRO A 65 11.45 4.82 -9.76
C PRO A 65 11.76 3.70 -10.76
N SER A 66 11.66 4.01 -12.05
CA SER A 66 11.94 3.07 -13.15
C SER A 66 13.04 2.11 -12.72
N SER A 67 12.80 0.80 -12.83
CA SER A 67 13.63 -0.25 -12.25
C SER A 67 15.10 0.03 -12.51
N MET A 68 15.80 0.48 -11.47
CA MET A 68 17.24 0.64 -11.53
C MET A 68 17.86 -0.76 -11.66
N LEU A 69 18.95 -0.85 -12.38
CA LEU A 69 19.76 -2.07 -12.39
C LEU A 69 20.34 -2.28 -10.99
N SER A 70 20.58 -3.51 -10.59
CA SER A 70 21.24 -3.80 -9.31
C SER A 70 22.17 -5.00 -9.37
N LYS A 71 23.14 -5.02 -8.47
CA LYS A 71 24.01 -6.17 -8.19
C LYS A 71 23.98 -6.46 -6.68
N PRO A 72 23.41 -7.62 -6.25
CA PRO A 72 22.76 -8.66 -7.07
C PRO A 72 21.56 -8.17 -7.86
N GLU A 73 21.28 -8.85 -8.99
CA GLU A 73 20.16 -8.52 -9.87
C GLU A 73 18.81 -8.62 -9.12
N GLY A 74 17.90 -7.69 -9.41
CA GLY A 74 16.54 -7.65 -8.86
C GLY A 74 16.47 -7.18 -7.41
N CYS A 75 17.50 -6.52 -6.87
CA CYS A 75 17.45 -5.97 -5.51
C CYS A 75 16.91 -4.55 -5.45
N SER A 76 17.05 -3.76 -6.50
CA SER A 76 16.54 -2.37 -6.54
C SER A 76 15.03 -2.27 -6.29
N ASN A 77 14.24 -3.23 -6.79
CA ASN A 77 12.80 -3.29 -6.62
C ASN A 77 12.34 -4.59 -5.92
N GLY A 78 13.27 -5.36 -5.35
CA GLY A 78 13.00 -6.72 -4.89
C GLY A 78 11.82 -6.84 -3.93
N LEU A 79 11.65 -5.90 -2.99
CA LEU A 79 10.54 -5.93 -2.04
C LEU A 79 9.20 -5.55 -2.70
N THR A 80 9.21 -4.56 -3.58
CA THR A 80 7.99 -4.14 -4.31
C THR A 80 7.57 -5.19 -5.34
N ASP A 81 8.51 -5.89 -5.95
CA ASP A 81 8.23 -6.99 -6.88
C ASP A 81 7.53 -8.17 -6.18
N VAL A 82 7.89 -8.46 -4.92
CA VAL A 82 7.18 -9.49 -4.13
C VAL A 82 5.73 -9.07 -3.89
N ILE A 83 5.47 -7.79 -3.57
CA ILE A 83 4.10 -7.28 -3.41
C ILE A 83 3.33 -7.40 -4.73
N ALA A 84 3.94 -6.96 -5.83
CA ALA A 84 3.32 -7.01 -7.15
C ALA A 84 3.01 -8.44 -7.61
N ALA A 85 3.86 -9.41 -7.25
CA ALA A 85 3.66 -10.82 -7.59
C ALA A 85 2.48 -11.47 -6.85
N THR A 86 2.15 -10.98 -5.66
CA THR A 86 1.02 -11.48 -4.84
C THR A 86 -0.25 -10.67 -5.02
N ALA A 87 -0.22 -9.57 -5.80
CA ALA A 87 -1.32 -8.65 -5.93
C ALA A 87 -2.56 -9.29 -6.55
N GLU A 88 -3.67 -9.28 -5.83
CA GLU A 88 -4.98 -9.52 -6.37
C GLU A 88 -5.40 -8.29 -7.19
N ARG A 89 -5.37 -8.41 -8.50
CA ARG A 89 -5.67 -7.31 -9.40
C ARG A 89 -7.17 -7.20 -9.64
N GLY A 90 -7.77 -6.16 -9.05
CA GLY A 90 -9.17 -5.83 -9.31
C GLY A 90 -9.51 -4.45 -8.75
N PRO A 91 -10.53 -3.78 -9.29
CA PRO A 91 -10.99 -2.51 -8.75
C PRO A 91 -11.33 -2.63 -7.27
N GLY A 92 -10.76 -1.77 -6.44
CA GLY A 92 -11.00 -1.76 -5.00
C GLY A 92 -10.28 -2.84 -4.19
N SER A 93 -9.31 -3.55 -4.78
CA SER A 93 -8.46 -4.49 -4.04
C SER A 93 -7.41 -3.79 -3.17
N ALA A 94 -7.06 -2.55 -3.45
CA ALA A 94 -6.16 -1.74 -2.66
C ALA A 94 -6.72 -0.34 -2.44
N THR A 95 -6.33 0.27 -1.34
CA THR A 95 -6.63 1.65 -0.99
C THR A 95 -5.34 2.30 -0.52
N LYS A 96 -5.02 3.48 -1.07
CA LYS A 96 -3.75 4.17 -0.79
C LYS A 96 -3.99 5.60 -0.32
N TYR A 97 -3.13 6.06 0.57
CA TYR A 97 -3.07 7.47 0.96
C TYR A 97 -1.63 7.89 1.24
N SER A 98 -1.38 9.18 1.15
CA SER A 98 -0.12 9.79 1.57
C SER A 98 -0.36 10.79 2.68
N VAL A 99 0.62 10.90 3.57
CA VAL A 99 0.64 11.86 4.67
C VAL A 99 2.00 12.52 4.69
N ALA A 100 2.04 13.86 4.73
CA ALA A 100 3.25 14.58 5.06
C ALA A 100 3.17 14.98 6.53
N TYR A 101 4.03 14.38 7.34
CA TYR A 101 3.98 14.45 8.79
C TYR A 101 5.40 14.49 9.36
N ASP A 102 5.65 15.41 10.28
CA ASP A 102 6.95 15.54 10.98
C ASP A 102 8.19 15.53 10.08
N GLY A 103 8.15 16.19 8.93
CA GLY A 103 9.29 16.22 8.01
C GLY A 103 9.51 14.90 7.26
N ALA A 104 8.53 14.00 7.27
CA ALA A 104 8.51 12.78 6.48
C ALA A 104 7.27 12.76 5.57
N ARG A 105 7.38 12.09 4.43
CA ARG A 105 6.24 11.69 3.62
C ARG A 105 6.04 10.19 3.77
N LEU A 106 4.86 9.80 4.22
CA LEU A 106 4.44 8.43 4.34
C LEU A 106 3.48 8.10 3.21
N VAL A 107 3.64 6.94 2.60
CA VAL A 107 2.68 6.36 1.65
C VAL A 107 2.21 5.04 2.23
N MET A 108 0.92 4.93 2.48
CA MET A 108 0.29 3.78 3.07
C MET A 108 -0.62 3.10 2.06
N SER A 109 -0.59 1.78 2.02
CA SER A 109 -1.44 0.94 1.20
C SER A 109 -2.12 -0.11 2.08
N VAL A 110 -3.44 -0.15 2.04
CA VAL A 110 -4.25 -1.19 2.66
C VAL A 110 -4.75 -2.12 1.56
N LEU A 111 -4.47 -3.40 1.69
CA LEU A 111 -4.68 -4.43 0.68
C LEU A 111 -5.76 -5.41 1.12
N SER A 112 -6.61 -5.87 0.20
CA SER A 112 -7.65 -6.86 0.47
C SER A 112 -7.11 -8.30 0.51
N TRP A 113 -5.81 -8.50 0.30
CA TRP A 113 -5.13 -9.80 0.29
C TRP A 113 -3.93 -9.79 1.23
N LYS A 114 -3.41 -10.98 1.52
CA LYS A 114 -2.20 -11.15 2.33
C LYS A 114 -0.94 -11.00 1.49
N LEU A 115 0.11 -10.45 2.11
CA LEU A 115 1.45 -10.44 1.59
C LEU A 115 2.16 -11.76 1.90
N ASP A 116 3.08 -12.16 1.04
CA ASP A 116 4.04 -13.23 1.30
C ASP A 116 5.20 -12.69 2.15
N LEU A 117 5.00 -12.67 3.47
CA LEU A 117 5.98 -12.12 4.42
C LEU A 117 7.27 -12.94 4.45
N ASP A 118 7.20 -14.26 4.23
CA ASP A 118 8.39 -15.11 4.19
C ASP A 118 9.26 -14.78 2.98
N ARG A 119 8.64 -14.59 1.83
CA ARG A 119 9.33 -14.17 0.62
C ARG A 119 9.89 -12.74 0.73
N LEU A 120 9.15 -11.82 1.37
CA LEU A 120 9.64 -10.47 1.69
C LEU A 120 10.89 -10.54 2.58
N ALA A 121 10.86 -11.35 3.64
CA ALA A 121 11.99 -11.53 4.54
C ALA A 121 13.21 -12.16 3.83
N ALA A 122 12.99 -13.19 3.01
CA ALA A 122 14.03 -13.82 2.23
C ALA A 122 14.65 -12.86 1.20
N THR A 123 13.80 -12.03 0.55
CA THR A 123 14.26 -11.02 -0.42
C THR A 123 15.06 -9.92 0.29
N ALA A 124 14.61 -9.43 1.44
CA ALA A 124 15.34 -8.44 2.23
C ALA A 124 16.71 -8.97 2.65
N SER A 125 16.79 -10.24 3.08
CA SER A 125 18.05 -10.88 3.46
C SER A 125 18.99 -11.05 2.26
N ARG A 126 18.47 -11.48 1.10
CA ARG A 126 19.27 -11.58 -0.13
C ARG A 126 19.80 -10.22 -0.60
N CYS A 127 19.04 -9.18 -0.36
CA CYS A 127 19.34 -7.80 -0.74
C CYS A 127 19.78 -6.95 0.46
N GLU A 128 20.47 -7.57 1.43
CA GLU A 128 21.00 -6.84 2.58
C GLU A 128 22.03 -5.79 2.17
N HIS A 129 22.86 -6.13 1.19
CA HIS A 129 23.83 -5.23 0.58
C HIS A 129 23.76 -5.36 -0.93
N PHE A 130 23.55 -4.25 -1.64
CA PHE A 130 23.55 -4.24 -3.09
C PHE A 130 23.93 -2.87 -3.63
N ASP A 131 24.37 -2.84 -4.88
CA ASP A 131 24.58 -1.60 -5.61
C ASP A 131 23.46 -1.40 -6.62
N ALA A 132 22.90 -0.19 -6.67
CA ALA A 132 21.91 0.20 -7.67
C ALA A 132 22.56 1.10 -8.74
N TYR A 133 22.11 0.99 -9.99
CA TYR A 133 22.69 1.67 -11.14
C TYR A 133 21.59 2.31 -11.98
N PHE A 134 21.80 3.54 -12.44
CA PHE A 134 20.90 4.20 -13.39
C PHE A 134 20.99 3.55 -14.78
N ASP A 135 22.20 3.19 -15.19
CA ASP A 135 22.53 2.49 -16.42
C ASP A 135 23.78 1.61 -16.21
N PRO A 136 24.11 0.70 -17.16
CA PRO A 136 25.23 -0.24 -17.01
C PRO A 136 26.61 0.42 -16.86
N THR A 137 26.74 1.70 -17.24
CA THR A 137 28.00 2.45 -17.24
C THR A 137 28.11 3.41 -16.06
N SER A 138 27.01 3.63 -15.32
CA SER A 138 26.99 4.51 -14.15
C SER A 138 27.73 3.90 -12.96
N GLU A 139 28.23 4.74 -12.09
CA GLU A 139 28.75 4.31 -10.80
C GLU A 139 27.61 3.71 -9.95
N GLY A 140 27.91 2.62 -9.24
CA GLY A 140 26.96 1.95 -8.36
C GLY A 140 26.69 2.79 -7.11
N ILE A 141 25.43 2.90 -6.75
CA ILE A 141 24.99 3.52 -5.51
C ILE A 141 24.84 2.42 -4.47
N PRO A 142 25.71 2.36 -3.43
CA PRO A 142 25.61 1.33 -2.40
C PRO A 142 24.35 1.52 -1.56
N ILE A 143 23.58 0.44 -1.43
CA ILE A 143 22.35 0.39 -0.65
C ILE A 143 22.48 -0.74 0.38
N THR A 144 22.09 -0.45 1.61
CA THR A 144 22.02 -1.42 2.69
C THR A 144 20.59 -1.54 3.18
N THR A 145 20.08 -2.76 3.25
CA THR A 145 18.78 -3.09 3.85
C THR A 145 18.99 -3.63 5.27
N THR A 146 18.49 -2.92 6.27
CA THR A 146 18.60 -3.30 7.68
C THR A 146 17.21 -3.64 8.20
N LYS A 147 17.09 -4.80 8.86
CA LYS A 147 15.86 -5.15 9.57
C LYS A 147 15.79 -4.36 10.88
N LEU A 148 14.68 -3.70 11.13
CA LEU A 148 14.42 -2.98 12.37
C LEU A 148 13.56 -3.82 13.32
N VAL A 149 13.54 -3.41 14.60
CA VAL A 149 12.66 -4.01 15.60
C VAL A 149 11.22 -3.58 15.27
N PRO A 150 10.31 -4.54 15.06
CA PRO A 150 8.91 -4.22 14.76
C PRO A 150 8.17 -3.76 16.01
N SER A 151 7.13 -2.92 15.83
CA SER A 151 6.23 -2.51 16.91
C SER A 151 5.24 -3.59 17.31
N ARG A 152 5.00 -4.58 16.43
CA ARG A 152 3.99 -5.62 16.59
C ARG A 152 4.53 -7.00 16.19
N PRO A 153 4.07 -8.09 16.84
CA PRO A 153 4.41 -9.45 16.43
C PRO A 153 3.95 -9.73 14.98
N GLY A 154 4.79 -10.35 14.17
CA GLY A 154 4.47 -10.69 12.78
C GLY A 154 4.64 -9.57 11.76
N GLN A 155 4.95 -8.36 12.21
CA GLN A 155 5.32 -7.25 11.35
C GLN A 155 6.77 -7.37 10.86
N LEU A 156 7.03 -7.00 9.62
CA LEU A 156 8.38 -6.82 9.07
C LEU A 156 8.65 -5.33 8.89
N VAL A 157 9.77 -4.85 9.40
CA VAL A 157 10.19 -3.45 9.25
C VAL A 157 11.62 -3.43 8.73
N TYR A 158 11.85 -2.64 7.69
CA TYR A 158 13.16 -2.47 7.07
C TYR A 158 13.49 -0.99 6.88
N GLN A 159 14.76 -0.69 7.00
CA GLN A 159 15.37 0.56 6.58
C GLN A 159 16.28 0.27 5.40
N GLN A 160 16.07 0.93 4.28
CA GLN A 160 17.05 0.96 3.19
C GLN A 160 17.80 2.28 3.23
N THR A 161 19.09 2.18 3.39
CA THR A 161 20.00 3.33 3.45
C THR A 161 20.81 3.36 2.17
N MET A 162 20.72 4.47 1.42
CA MET A 162 21.55 4.72 0.27
C MET A 162 22.58 5.79 0.59
N ARG A 163 23.79 5.61 0.08
CA ARG A 163 24.85 6.61 0.22
C ARG A 163 25.19 7.17 -1.17
N LEU A 164 24.95 8.45 -1.34
CA LEU A 164 25.31 9.17 -2.56
C LEU A 164 26.29 10.29 -2.20
N HIS A 165 27.53 10.13 -2.58
CA HIS A 165 28.64 11.00 -2.15
C HIS A 165 28.71 11.08 -0.61
N ASP A 166 28.67 12.28 -0.05
CA ASP A 166 28.69 12.54 1.39
C ASP A 166 27.28 12.57 2.03
N GLN A 167 26.23 12.28 1.25
CA GLN A 167 24.86 12.28 1.73
C GLN A 167 24.38 10.85 1.95
N GLN A 168 23.67 10.66 3.06
CA GLN A 168 23.02 9.42 3.39
C GLN A 168 21.52 9.69 3.49
N ASP A 169 20.73 8.99 2.68
CA ASP A 169 19.28 9.03 2.72
C ASP A 169 18.76 7.64 3.11
N SER A 170 17.64 7.61 3.82
CA SER A 170 17.02 6.35 4.26
C SER A 170 15.54 6.34 3.92
N VAL A 171 15.07 5.18 3.46
CA VAL A 171 13.66 4.87 3.25
C VAL A 171 13.26 3.78 4.24
N PHE A 172 12.12 3.93 4.88
CA PHE A 172 11.58 2.95 5.81
C PHE A 172 10.40 2.24 5.18
N MET A 173 10.32 0.92 5.38
CA MET A 173 9.24 0.09 4.86
C MET A 173 8.71 -0.80 5.96
N SER A 174 7.39 -0.98 5.98
CA SER A 174 6.71 -1.87 6.91
C SER A 174 5.69 -2.74 6.18
N PHE A 175 5.59 -4.00 6.56
CA PHE A 175 4.69 -5.00 5.99
C PHE A 175 4.04 -5.79 7.12
N GLU A 176 2.71 -5.88 7.13
CA GLU A 176 1.99 -6.65 8.14
C GLU A 176 0.72 -7.26 7.54
N ASN A 177 0.43 -8.50 7.88
CA ASN A 177 -0.84 -9.15 7.55
C ASN A 177 -1.81 -9.05 8.72
N ILE A 178 -3.01 -8.55 8.45
CA ILE A 178 -4.09 -8.41 9.41
C ILE A 178 -5.27 -9.26 8.93
N ASP A 179 -5.53 -10.39 9.56
CA ASP A 179 -6.52 -11.38 9.13
C ASP A 179 -6.34 -11.80 7.66
N ARG A 180 -7.24 -11.38 6.79
CA ARG A 180 -7.21 -11.66 5.34
C ARG A 180 -6.65 -10.49 4.53
N MET A 181 -6.36 -9.38 5.18
CA MET A 181 -5.86 -8.15 4.59
C MET A 181 -4.38 -7.97 4.89
N ALA A 182 -3.79 -6.95 4.30
CA ALA A 182 -2.45 -6.52 4.67
C ALA A 182 -2.35 -4.99 4.67
N VAL A 183 -1.39 -4.48 5.41
CA VAL A 183 -0.93 -3.10 5.34
C VAL A 183 0.53 -3.06 4.92
N PHE A 184 0.82 -2.16 4.02
CA PHE A 184 2.16 -1.85 3.55
C PHE A 184 2.38 -0.35 3.62
N GLY A 185 3.48 0.06 4.22
CA GLY A 185 3.86 1.47 4.35
C GLY A 185 5.28 1.73 3.86
N ILE A 186 5.49 2.90 3.27
CA ILE A 186 6.81 3.45 2.96
C ILE A 186 6.91 4.86 3.53
N ALA A 187 8.04 5.19 4.15
CA ALA A 187 8.34 6.54 4.62
C ALA A 187 9.64 7.06 4.01
N PHE A 188 9.57 8.29 3.54
CA PHE A 188 10.68 9.03 2.97
C PHE A 188 10.94 10.27 3.84
N PRO A 189 12.19 10.58 4.21
CA PRO A 189 12.50 11.88 4.78
C PRO A 189 12.23 12.97 3.73
N THR A 190 11.47 14.00 4.09
CA THR A 190 11.28 15.16 3.22
C THR A 190 12.35 16.19 3.55
N LYS A 191 13.21 16.50 2.60
CA LYS A 191 14.01 17.73 2.68
C LYS A 191 13.02 18.89 2.49
N GLN A 192 12.75 19.65 3.55
CA GLN A 192 11.96 20.87 3.43
C GLN A 192 12.70 21.84 2.51
N LEU A 193 12.35 21.88 1.25
CA LEU A 193 12.74 22.94 0.34
C LEU A 193 11.99 24.21 0.77
N GLY A 194 12.63 25.03 1.59
CA GLY A 194 12.30 26.44 1.74
C GLY A 194 11.14 26.83 2.66
N ALA A 195 10.61 25.98 3.50
CA ALA A 195 9.64 26.39 4.52
C ALA A 195 10.35 26.55 5.87
N THR A 196 10.70 27.77 6.21
CA THR A 196 11.01 28.19 7.59
C THR A 196 9.70 28.17 8.39
N GLN A 197 9.12 27.01 8.64
CA GLN A 197 8.12 26.90 9.69
C GLN A 197 8.87 26.88 11.03
N VAL A 198 8.94 28.04 11.63
CA VAL A 198 9.41 28.19 13.01
C VAL A 198 8.52 27.32 13.90
N GLY A 199 9.07 26.24 14.45
CA GLY A 199 8.37 25.35 15.37
C GLY A 199 7.85 24.02 14.79
N ALA A 200 8.14 23.68 13.53
CA ALA A 200 7.83 22.34 13.02
C ALA A 200 8.68 21.30 13.77
N PRO A 201 8.07 20.25 14.35
CA PRO A 201 8.82 19.20 15.01
C PRO A 201 9.76 18.53 14.02
N LYS A 202 10.99 18.24 14.46
CA LYS A 202 11.97 17.53 13.66
C LYS A 202 11.49 16.11 13.46
N ALA A 203 11.54 15.61 12.22
CA ALA A 203 11.19 14.23 11.91
C ALA A 203 11.92 13.24 12.84
N THR A 204 11.16 12.41 13.51
CA THR A 204 11.63 11.36 14.41
C THR A 204 11.52 9.98 13.76
N LEU A 205 11.87 9.90 12.46
CA LEU A 205 11.92 8.61 11.78
C LEU A 205 12.97 7.69 12.46
N PRO A 206 12.66 6.39 12.67
CA PRO A 206 11.47 5.68 12.16
C PRO A 206 10.22 5.78 13.05
N GLN A 207 10.25 6.41 14.23
CA GLN A 207 9.16 6.32 15.22
C GLN A 207 7.83 6.85 14.68
N THR A 208 7.79 8.04 14.09
CA THR A 208 6.56 8.60 13.49
C THR A 208 5.94 7.65 12.46
N PHE A 209 6.77 7.00 11.66
CA PHE A 209 6.30 6.02 10.68
C PHE A 209 5.70 4.78 11.37
N LEU A 210 6.36 4.25 12.39
CA LEU A 210 5.91 3.08 13.13
C LEU A 210 4.58 3.34 13.87
N ASP A 211 4.40 4.54 14.40
CA ASP A 211 3.16 4.94 15.06
C ASP A 211 1.98 4.96 14.07
N VAL A 212 2.16 5.55 12.88
CA VAL A 212 1.11 5.58 11.85
C VAL A 212 0.79 4.17 11.33
N VAL A 213 1.80 3.33 11.13
CA VAL A 213 1.57 1.93 10.70
C VAL A 213 0.81 1.17 11.77
N THR A 214 1.14 1.36 13.04
CA THR A 214 0.47 0.71 14.18
C THR A 214 -0.99 1.17 14.26
N GLU A 215 -1.27 2.45 14.15
CA GLU A 215 -2.63 2.99 14.17
C GLU A 215 -3.46 2.47 13.00
N GLN A 216 -2.87 2.38 11.80
CA GLN A 216 -3.54 1.78 10.65
C GLN A 216 -3.86 0.29 10.89
N ALA A 217 -2.93 -0.47 11.45
CA ALA A 217 -3.16 -1.88 11.78
C ALA A 217 -4.26 -2.06 12.84
N ASP A 218 -4.25 -1.23 13.87
CA ASP A 218 -5.28 -1.26 14.94
C ASP A 218 -6.68 -0.91 14.41
N ARG A 219 -6.78 0.05 13.47
CA ARG A 219 -8.03 0.36 12.78
C ARG A 219 -8.56 -0.84 11.99
N MET A 220 -7.67 -1.60 11.35
CA MET A 220 -8.03 -2.81 10.61
C MET A 220 -8.50 -3.94 11.52
N LEU A 221 -7.91 -4.08 12.71
CA LEU A 221 -8.31 -5.10 13.71
C LEU A 221 -9.66 -4.79 14.37
N ALA A 222 -10.02 -3.51 14.48
CA ALA A 222 -11.28 -3.07 15.09
C ALA A 222 -12.49 -3.18 14.16
N SER A 223 -12.34 -3.58 12.92
CA SER A 223 -13.36 -3.65 11.88
C SER A 223 -13.81 -5.09 11.61
#